data_1e2e0309084d683ed707a70912262855
#
_entry.id   1e2e0309084d683ed707a70912262855
#
_cell.length_a   1.000
_cell.length_b   1.000
_cell.length_c   1.000
_cell.angle_alpha   90.00
_cell.angle_beta   90.00
_cell.angle_gamma   90.00
#
_symmetry.space_group_name_H-M   'P 1'
#
loop_
_entity.id
_entity.type
_entity.pdbx_description
1 polymer ?
#
loop_
_entity_poly.entity_id
_entity_poly.type
_entity_poly.pdbx_seq_one_letter_code
_entity_poly.pdbx_strand_id
1 'polypeptide(L)'
;MFARPWMLLLLSLPLLHLFWVWQRRGGRFAMPFDSDGSMHLGSGRLMRALIGVGESLPALLMAVAVLLISLPQELAAPKEKRALTNIQFVVDISGSMTAKFGRGTRYDASMQAINDFLDFRTGDSFGLTFFGNNYLHWVPLTSDPSAFRNSIPFMRPENNVPGFGGTEIGKAVLAAREVLTSREEGDRMLILVTDGWSSDLSGGAEMEIAKLPVAWSP
;
A
#
# COMPACT_ATOMS: atom_id res chain seq x y z
N MET A 1 2.76 1.58 19.97
CA MET A 1 2.10 2.75 20.60
C MET A 1 0.67 2.39 20.95
N PHE A 2 0.07 3.00 21.97
CA PHE A 2 -1.33 2.74 22.32
C PHE A 2 -2.24 3.62 21.49
N ALA A 3 -3.36 3.07 20.98
CA ALA A 3 -4.36 3.84 20.23
C ALA A 3 -5.03 4.93 21.07
N ARG A 4 -5.17 4.67 22.39
CA ARG A 4 -5.84 5.59 23.33
C ARG A 4 -5.00 5.74 24.60
N PRO A 5 -3.88 6.49 24.55
CA PRO A 5 -2.95 6.60 25.67
C PRO A 5 -3.59 7.22 26.94
N TRP A 6 -4.62 8.05 26.79
CA TRP A 6 -5.34 8.65 27.92
C TRP A 6 -6.09 7.61 28.78
N MET A 7 -6.44 6.43 28.21
CA MET A 7 -7.04 5.34 28.97
C MET A 7 -6.08 4.70 29.97
N LEU A 8 -4.77 4.87 29.82
CA LEU A 8 -3.80 4.42 30.81
C LEU A 8 -3.94 5.14 32.15
N LEU A 9 -4.57 6.31 32.17
CA LEU A 9 -4.90 7.01 33.45
C LEU A 9 -5.85 6.19 34.31
N LEU A 10 -6.69 5.33 33.73
CA LEU A 10 -7.57 4.42 34.45
C LEU A 10 -6.80 3.35 35.23
N LEU A 11 -5.50 3.15 34.95
CA LEU A 11 -4.63 2.27 35.73
C LEU A 11 -4.46 2.76 37.22
N SER A 12 -4.77 4.02 37.47
CA SER A 12 -4.82 4.56 38.83
C SER A 12 -5.89 3.87 39.69
N LEU A 13 -6.99 3.38 39.13
CA LEU A 13 -8.07 2.70 39.83
C LEU A 13 -7.62 1.37 40.46
N PRO A 14 -7.04 0.41 39.70
CA PRO A 14 -6.51 -0.82 40.30
C PRO A 14 -5.37 -0.55 41.30
N LEU A 15 -4.55 0.47 41.09
CA LEU A 15 -3.51 0.85 42.04
C LEU A 15 -4.10 1.38 43.36
N LEU A 16 -5.11 2.23 43.32
CA LEU A 16 -5.86 2.72 44.47
C LEU A 16 -6.56 1.57 45.20
N HIS A 17 -7.16 0.64 44.45
CA HIS A 17 -7.79 -0.54 45.06
C HIS A 17 -6.75 -1.43 45.76
N LEU A 18 -5.60 -1.66 45.18
CA LEU A 18 -4.52 -2.43 45.78
C LEU A 18 -3.99 -1.77 47.03
N PHE A 19 -3.80 -0.45 47.03
CA PHE A 19 -3.39 0.35 48.15
C PHE A 19 -4.42 0.27 49.30
N TRP A 20 -5.70 0.38 48.99
CA TRP A 20 -6.78 0.27 49.95
C TRP A 20 -6.86 -1.11 50.62
N VAL A 21 -6.74 -2.19 49.84
CA VAL A 21 -6.66 -3.57 50.32
C VAL A 21 -5.46 -3.76 51.23
N TRP A 22 -4.32 -3.17 50.91
CA TRP A 22 -3.12 -3.23 51.75
C TRP A 22 -3.26 -2.45 53.04
N GLN A 23 -3.91 -1.29 53.04
CA GLN A 23 -4.18 -0.51 54.24
C GLN A 23 -5.19 -1.22 55.18
N ARG A 24 -6.16 -1.94 54.63
CA ARG A 24 -7.16 -2.65 55.44
C ARG A 24 -6.61 -3.91 56.14
N ARG A 25 -5.42 -4.36 55.81
CA ARG A 25 -4.79 -5.57 56.42
C ARG A 25 -4.59 -5.47 57.94
N GLY A 26 -4.93 -4.36 58.57
CA GLY A 26 -4.91 -4.17 60.02
C GLY A 26 -6.23 -4.47 60.74
N GLY A 27 -7.33 -4.66 60.03
CA GLY A 27 -8.64 -4.97 60.64
C GLY A 27 -8.82 -6.47 60.87
N ARG A 28 -8.81 -6.87 62.12
CA ARG A 28 -9.24 -8.22 62.52
C ARG A 28 -10.73 -8.35 62.27
N PHE A 29 -11.14 -9.08 61.28
CA PHE A 29 -12.49 -9.62 61.21
C PHE A 29 -12.59 -10.73 62.26
N ALA A 30 -13.11 -10.36 63.45
CA ALA A 30 -13.54 -11.35 64.43
C ALA A 30 -14.84 -11.94 63.93
N MET A 31 -14.82 -13.20 63.47
CA MET A 31 -16.06 -13.92 63.25
C MET A 31 -16.70 -14.21 64.59
N PRO A 32 -18.04 -14.03 64.74
CA PRO A 32 -18.74 -14.16 66.02
C PRO A 32 -18.80 -15.62 66.56
N PHE A 33 -18.17 -16.59 65.88
CA PHE A 33 -18.10 -18.01 66.28
C PHE A 33 -16.70 -18.46 66.69
N ASP A 34 -15.72 -17.58 66.83
CA ASP A 34 -14.37 -17.95 67.25
C ASP A 34 -14.22 -17.80 68.80
N SER A 35 -15.06 -18.54 69.52
CA SER A 35 -14.92 -18.76 70.95
C SER A 35 -14.27 -20.11 71.16
N ASP A 36 -13.07 -20.11 71.73
CA ASP A 36 -12.33 -21.22 72.29
C ASP A 36 -11.79 -22.29 71.34
N GLY A 37 -10.53 -22.17 71.10
CA GLY A 37 -9.74 -23.28 70.62
C GLY A 37 -8.40 -22.83 70.05
N SER A 38 -7.38 -22.73 70.90
CA SER A 38 -5.99 -22.53 70.50
C SER A 38 -5.45 -23.67 69.63
N MET A 39 -5.90 -23.73 68.39
CA MET A 39 -5.17 -24.50 67.35
C MET A 39 -4.08 -23.60 66.79
N HIS A 40 -2.90 -23.65 67.36
CA HIS A 40 -1.67 -23.18 66.74
C HIS A 40 -1.34 -24.09 65.53
N LEU A 41 -2.08 -23.94 64.48
CA LEU A 41 -1.68 -24.45 63.18
C LEU A 41 -0.61 -23.51 62.60
N GLY A 42 0.61 -24.02 62.49
CA GLY A 42 1.76 -23.31 61.87
C GLY A 42 1.56 -22.85 60.41
N SER A 43 0.34 -22.93 59.91
CA SER A 43 -0.10 -22.59 58.59
C SER A 43 -0.51 -21.11 58.37
N GLY A 44 -0.47 -20.30 59.41
CA GLY A 44 -1.01 -18.94 59.36
C GLY A 44 -0.32 -17.95 58.38
N ARG A 45 0.91 -18.25 58.01
CA ARG A 45 1.63 -17.41 57.01
C ARG A 45 1.19 -17.75 55.59
N LEU A 46 1.04 -19.01 55.28
CA LEU A 46 0.65 -19.51 53.96
C LEU A 46 -0.82 -19.15 53.65
N MET A 47 -1.71 -19.34 54.62
CA MET A 47 -3.12 -18.99 54.50
C MET A 47 -3.31 -17.46 54.34
N ARG A 48 -2.58 -16.66 55.07
CA ARG A 48 -2.58 -15.18 54.91
C ARG A 48 -2.04 -14.74 53.58
N ALA A 49 -1.03 -15.42 53.02
CA ALA A 49 -0.52 -15.15 51.71
C ALA A 49 -1.54 -15.50 50.61
N LEU A 50 -2.20 -16.66 50.72
CA LEU A 50 -3.25 -17.10 49.78
C LEU A 50 -4.45 -16.15 49.80
N ILE A 51 -4.92 -15.73 50.94
CA ILE A 51 -6.01 -14.74 51.06
C ILE A 51 -5.57 -13.41 50.46
N GLY A 52 -4.34 -12.95 50.73
CA GLY A 52 -3.81 -11.72 50.15
C GLY A 52 -3.66 -11.75 48.64
N VAL A 53 -3.31 -12.90 48.05
CA VAL A 53 -3.29 -13.08 46.59
C VAL A 53 -4.72 -13.08 46.03
N GLY A 54 -5.67 -13.75 46.71
CA GLY A 54 -7.09 -13.74 46.31
C GLY A 54 -7.69 -12.32 46.31
N GLU A 55 -7.40 -11.51 47.33
CA GLU A 55 -7.86 -10.14 47.44
C GLU A 55 -7.21 -9.19 46.41
N SER A 56 -6.03 -9.52 45.90
CA SER A 56 -5.34 -8.72 44.84
C SER A 56 -5.79 -9.09 43.43
N LEU A 57 -6.43 -10.26 43.24
CA LEU A 57 -6.88 -10.76 41.93
C LEU A 57 -7.80 -9.77 41.19
N PRO A 58 -8.81 -9.14 41.82
CA PRO A 58 -9.68 -8.17 41.14
C PRO A 58 -8.91 -6.95 40.61
N ALA A 59 -7.91 -6.47 41.39
CA ALA A 59 -7.07 -5.35 40.97
C ALA A 59 -6.23 -5.72 39.72
N LEU A 60 -5.70 -6.93 39.69
CA LEU A 60 -4.89 -7.43 38.60
C LEU A 60 -5.76 -7.63 37.31
N LEU A 61 -6.96 -8.17 37.47
CA LEU A 61 -7.90 -8.32 36.36
C LEU A 61 -8.34 -6.96 35.79
N MET A 62 -8.60 -5.96 36.67
CA MET A 62 -8.87 -4.60 36.24
C MET A 62 -7.70 -3.98 35.47
N ALA A 63 -6.46 -4.19 35.93
CA ALA A 63 -5.29 -3.66 35.26
C ALA A 63 -5.13 -4.27 33.86
N VAL A 64 -5.30 -5.58 33.74
CA VAL A 64 -5.27 -6.28 32.44
C VAL A 64 -6.39 -5.79 31.52
N ALA A 65 -7.60 -5.61 32.03
CA ALA A 65 -8.72 -5.08 31.25
C ALA A 65 -8.42 -3.65 30.72
N VAL A 66 -7.86 -2.78 31.55
CA VAL A 66 -7.46 -1.43 31.12
C VAL A 66 -6.39 -1.48 30.04
N LEU A 67 -5.40 -2.38 30.17
CA LEU A 67 -4.37 -2.55 29.14
C LEU A 67 -4.96 -3.03 27.82
N LEU A 68 -5.89 -3.99 27.85
CA LEU A 68 -6.56 -4.50 26.65
C LEU A 68 -7.44 -3.43 25.99
N ILE A 69 -8.16 -2.62 26.78
CA ILE A 69 -9.00 -1.53 26.27
C ILE A 69 -8.14 -0.41 25.66
N SER A 70 -6.92 -0.20 26.16
CA SER A 70 -5.98 0.78 25.60
C SER A 70 -5.51 0.42 24.20
N LEU A 71 -5.87 -0.76 23.70
CA LEU A 71 -5.55 -1.27 22.35
C LEU A 71 -4.06 -1.07 22.01
N PRO A 72 -3.17 -1.93 22.49
CA PRO A 72 -1.78 -1.91 22.07
C PRO A 72 -1.74 -2.12 20.55
N GLN A 73 -1.31 -1.10 19.81
CA GLN A 73 -1.07 -1.22 18.37
C GLN A 73 0.32 -1.78 18.19
N GLU A 74 0.42 -2.92 17.56
CA GLU A 74 1.67 -3.27 16.91
C GLU A 74 1.98 -2.19 15.86
N LEU A 75 3.23 -1.76 15.81
CA LEU A 75 3.77 -0.96 14.70
C LEU A 75 3.83 -1.86 13.45
N ALA A 76 2.68 -2.37 13.02
CA ALA A 76 2.57 -2.86 11.66
C ALA A 76 2.84 -1.63 10.79
N ALA A 77 3.92 -1.69 10.00
CA ALA A 77 4.13 -0.72 8.94
C ALA A 77 2.78 -0.52 8.24
N PRO A 78 2.34 0.73 8.02
CA PRO A 78 1.07 0.97 7.36
C PRO A 78 1.14 0.14 6.07
N LYS A 79 0.24 -0.85 5.93
CA LYS A 79 0.01 -1.47 4.64
C LYS A 79 -0.44 -0.30 3.77
N GLU A 80 0.49 0.22 2.97
CA GLU A 80 0.13 1.17 1.93
C GLU A 80 -1.02 0.51 1.17
N LYS A 81 -2.21 1.09 1.29
CA LYS A 81 -3.30 0.75 0.40
C LYS A 81 -2.80 1.15 -0.96
N ARG A 82 -2.33 0.17 -1.73
CA ARG A 82 -1.89 0.37 -3.09
C ARG A 82 -3.03 1.07 -3.81
N ALA A 83 -2.84 2.35 -4.13
CA ALA A 83 -3.79 3.08 -4.95
C ALA A 83 -3.77 2.46 -6.34
N LEU A 84 -4.95 2.34 -6.95
CA LEU A 84 -5.05 1.92 -8.34
C LEU A 84 -4.23 2.88 -9.19
N THR A 85 -3.32 2.36 -10.00
CA THR A 85 -2.50 3.17 -10.90
C THR A 85 -3.02 3.04 -12.33
N ASN A 86 -3.26 4.17 -12.99
CA ASN A 86 -3.58 4.22 -14.41
C ASN A 86 -2.26 4.31 -15.19
N ILE A 87 -1.92 3.28 -15.94
CA ILE A 87 -0.64 3.14 -16.63
C ILE A 87 -0.88 3.20 -18.14
N GLN A 88 -0.36 4.24 -18.79
CA GLN A 88 -0.44 4.40 -20.23
C GLN A 88 0.90 4.06 -20.85
N PHE A 89 0.94 2.98 -21.63
CA PHE A 89 2.08 2.65 -22.48
C PHE A 89 2.01 3.47 -23.76
N VAL A 90 3.12 4.07 -24.14
CA VAL A 90 3.31 4.82 -25.39
C VAL A 90 4.45 4.16 -26.13
N VAL A 91 4.12 3.45 -27.18
CA VAL A 91 5.03 2.52 -27.86
C VAL A 91 5.30 3.00 -29.29
N ASP A 92 6.58 3.12 -29.58
CA ASP A 92 7.07 3.45 -30.91
C ASP A 92 6.87 2.28 -31.89
N ILE A 93 6.23 2.58 -33.02
CA ILE A 93 6.10 1.65 -34.15
C ILE A 93 6.75 2.19 -35.43
N SER A 94 7.71 3.10 -35.29
CA SER A 94 8.52 3.57 -36.41
C SER A 94 9.38 2.43 -37.02
N GLY A 95 9.88 2.66 -38.22
CA GLY A 95 10.68 1.67 -38.94
C GLY A 95 11.95 1.22 -38.19
N SER A 96 12.52 2.05 -37.31
CA SER A 96 13.71 1.72 -36.52
C SER A 96 13.44 0.62 -35.47
N MET A 97 12.19 0.44 -35.04
CA MET A 97 11.78 -0.61 -34.10
C MET A 97 11.80 -2.02 -34.74
N THR A 98 11.91 -2.13 -36.07
CA THR A 98 12.12 -3.42 -36.76
C THR A 98 13.56 -3.93 -36.64
N ALA A 99 14.50 -3.11 -36.16
CA ALA A 99 15.89 -3.48 -36.00
C ALA A 99 16.02 -4.72 -35.10
N LYS A 100 16.95 -5.62 -35.50
CA LYS A 100 17.21 -6.86 -34.78
C LYS A 100 17.69 -6.61 -33.34
N PHE A 101 17.06 -7.25 -32.39
CA PHE A 101 17.43 -7.22 -30.98
C PHE A 101 17.26 -8.61 -30.34
N GLY A 102 18.35 -9.22 -29.93
CA GLY A 102 18.34 -10.58 -29.38
C GLY A 102 17.84 -11.61 -30.41
N ARG A 103 16.76 -12.32 -30.08
CA ARG A 103 16.12 -13.33 -30.92
C ARG A 103 15.02 -12.78 -31.83
N GLY A 104 14.65 -11.51 -31.69
CA GLY A 104 13.57 -10.86 -32.43
C GLY A 104 13.93 -9.45 -32.85
N THR A 105 12.94 -8.57 -32.89
CA THR A 105 13.07 -7.14 -33.14
C THR A 105 13.06 -6.35 -31.83
N ARG A 106 13.40 -5.07 -31.88
CA ARG A 106 13.25 -4.15 -30.74
C ARG A 106 11.78 -4.10 -30.29
N TYR A 107 10.87 -4.11 -31.24
CA TYR A 107 9.44 -4.16 -30.96
C TYR A 107 9.05 -5.43 -30.18
N ASP A 108 9.51 -6.62 -30.63
CA ASP A 108 9.20 -7.88 -29.94
C ASP A 108 9.70 -7.88 -28.49
N ALA A 109 10.92 -7.40 -28.28
CA ALA A 109 11.49 -7.29 -26.94
C ALA A 109 10.69 -6.32 -26.04
N SER A 110 10.25 -5.19 -26.61
CA SER A 110 9.43 -4.20 -25.91
C SER A 110 8.07 -4.78 -25.50
N MET A 111 7.41 -5.50 -26.42
CA MET A 111 6.12 -6.15 -26.15
C MET A 111 6.25 -7.24 -25.10
N GLN A 112 7.35 -8.00 -25.11
CA GLN A 112 7.61 -9.01 -24.09
C GLN A 112 7.79 -8.34 -22.71
N ALA A 113 8.60 -7.29 -22.62
CA ALA A 113 8.81 -6.56 -21.37
C ALA A 113 7.50 -5.96 -20.82
N ILE A 114 6.63 -5.45 -21.69
CA ILE A 114 5.30 -4.97 -21.29
C ILE A 114 4.44 -6.12 -20.76
N ASN A 115 4.43 -7.29 -21.42
CA ASN A 115 3.68 -8.44 -20.94
C ASN A 115 4.14 -8.92 -19.56
N ASP A 116 5.47 -8.98 -19.34
CA ASP A 116 6.05 -9.35 -18.05
C ASP A 116 5.68 -8.31 -16.97
N PHE A 117 5.63 -7.04 -17.33
CA PHE A 117 5.21 -5.95 -16.44
C PHE A 117 3.72 -6.07 -16.05
N LEU A 118 2.84 -6.44 -17.00
CA LEU A 118 1.41 -6.66 -16.72
C LEU A 118 1.21 -7.79 -15.71
N ASP A 119 2.01 -8.86 -15.78
CA ASP A 119 1.95 -9.96 -14.82
C ASP A 119 2.37 -9.54 -13.41
N PHE A 120 3.34 -8.62 -13.33
CA PHE A 120 3.80 -8.10 -12.04
C PHE A 120 2.81 -7.11 -11.40
N ARG A 121 2.06 -6.36 -12.22
CA ARG A 121 1.21 -5.24 -11.77
C ARG A 121 -0.28 -5.60 -11.82
N THR A 122 -0.70 -6.62 -11.10
CA THR A 122 -2.12 -7.02 -11.02
C THR A 122 -2.96 -5.98 -10.27
N GLY A 123 -4.11 -5.61 -10.84
CA GLY A 123 -5.08 -4.70 -10.24
C GLY A 123 -4.94 -3.23 -10.67
N ASP A 124 -3.95 -2.89 -11.49
CA ASP A 124 -3.83 -1.58 -12.12
C ASP A 124 -4.63 -1.51 -13.43
N SER A 125 -4.83 -0.30 -13.96
CA SER A 125 -5.44 -0.09 -15.27
C SER A 125 -4.36 0.19 -16.31
N PHE A 126 -4.45 -0.46 -17.47
CA PHE A 126 -3.46 -0.36 -18.53
C PHE A 126 -4.09 0.15 -19.81
N GLY A 127 -3.42 1.08 -20.47
CA GLY A 127 -3.77 1.56 -21.81
C GLY A 127 -2.57 1.50 -22.73
N LEU A 128 -2.81 1.48 -24.04
CA LEU A 128 -1.78 1.39 -25.06
C LEU A 128 -2.03 2.44 -26.15
N THR A 129 -1.02 3.24 -26.37
CA THR A 129 -0.94 4.19 -27.49
C THR A 129 0.24 3.82 -28.35
N PHE A 130 0.03 3.59 -29.62
CA PHE A 130 1.09 3.49 -30.61
C PHE A 130 1.39 4.85 -31.22
N PHE A 131 2.64 5.09 -31.53
CA PHE A 131 3.03 6.33 -32.19
C PHE A 131 4.14 6.16 -33.25
N GLY A 132 4.21 7.14 -34.12
CA GLY A 132 5.19 7.35 -35.15
C GLY A 132 5.13 8.85 -35.52
N ASN A 133 4.84 9.22 -36.77
CA ASN A 133 4.47 10.60 -37.15
C ASN A 133 3.10 11.01 -36.60
N ASN A 134 2.24 10.04 -36.32
CA ASN A 134 0.96 10.21 -35.68
C ASN A 134 0.89 9.33 -34.44
N TYR A 135 -0.20 9.43 -33.70
CA TYR A 135 -0.49 8.56 -32.58
C TYR A 135 -1.87 7.90 -32.74
N LEU A 136 -2.02 6.75 -32.12
CA LEU A 136 -3.26 6.01 -32.10
C LEU A 136 -3.46 5.39 -30.71
N HIS A 137 -4.52 5.80 -30.02
CA HIS A 137 -4.95 5.14 -28.79
C HIS A 137 -5.56 3.79 -29.14
N TRP A 138 -4.74 2.74 -29.02
CA TRP A 138 -5.10 1.39 -29.47
C TRP A 138 -5.92 0.64 -28.44
N VAL A 139 -5.50 0.69 -27.17
CA VAL A 139 -6.23 0.10 -26.05
C VAL A 139 -6.57 1.21 -25.07
N PRO A 140 -7.85 1.46 -24.79
CA PRO A 140 -8.25 2.37 -23.73
C PRO A 140 -7.83 1.82 -22.39
N LEU A 141 -7.72 2.69 -21.37
CA LEU A 141 -7.40 2.28 -20.01
C LEU A 141 -8.41 1.24 -19.50
N THR A 142 -7.95 0.02 -19.30
CA THR A 142 -8.72 -1.13 -18.83
C THR A 142 -7.97 -1.88 -17.74
N SER A 143 -8.70 -2.44 -16.79
CA SER A 143 -8.15 -3.34 -15.77
C SER A 143 -8.05 -4.80 -16.22
N ASP A 144 -8.46 -5.09 -17.48
CA ASP A 144 -8.37 -6.41 -18.07
C ASP A 144 -7.05 -6.57 -18.88
N PRO A 145 -6.05 -7.28 -18.36
CA PRO A 145 -4.80 -7.51 -19.08
C PRO A 145 -4.97 -8.36 -20.34
N SER A 146 -6.05 -9.14 -20.45
CA SER A 146 -6.31 -9.98 -21.62
C SER A 146 -6.67 -9.14 -22.84
N ALA A 147 -7.45 -8.07 -22.65
CA ALA A 147 -7.78 -7.12 -23.71
C ALA A 147 -6.51 -6.47 -24.27
N PHE A 148 -5.57 -6.12 -23.40
CA PHE A 148 -4.28 -5.56 -23.80
C PHE A 148 -3.46 -6.57 -24.61
N ARG A 149 -3.25 -7.78 -24.09
CA ARG A 149 -2.43 -8.83 -24.73
C ARG A 149 -2.93 -9.23 -26.11
N ASN A 150 -4.24 -9.37 -26.25
CA ASN A 150 -4.86 -9.77 -27.52
C ASN A 150 -4.77 -8.67 -28.58
N SER A 151 -4.52 -7.41 -28.22
CA SER A 151 -4.45 -6.28 -29.15
C SER A 151 -3.07 -6.11 -29.79
N ILE A 152 -2.00 -6.59 -29.15
CA ILE A 152 -0.59 -6.39 -29.56
C ILE A 152 -0.30 -6.95 -30.99
N PRO A 153 -0.76 -8.15 -31.38
CA PRO A 153 -0.36 -8.75 -32.67
C PRO A 153 -0.79 -7.96 -33.90
N PHE A 154 -1.76 -7.07 -33.80
CA PHE A 154 -2.36 -6.39 -34.94
C PHE A 154 -1.59 -5.14 -35.42
N MET A 155 -0.80 -4.52 -34.53
CA MET A 155 -0.06 -3.28 -34.81
C MET A 155 1.44 -3.53 -34.73
N ARG A 156 2.00 -4.05 -35.81
CA ARG A 156 3.45 -4.31 -35.93
C ARG A 156 4.12 -3.32 -36.87
N PRO A 157 5.34 -2.84 -36.55
CA PRO A 157 6.06 -1.90 -37.42
C PRO A 157 6.35 -2.49 -38.81
N GLU A 158 6.50 -3.82 -38.90
CA GLU A 158 6.73 -4.50 -40.20
C GLU A 158 5.56 -4.34 -41.17
N ASN A 159 4.35 -4.06 -40.70
CA ASN A 159 3.16 -3.88 -41.51
C ASN A 159 3.11 -2.51 -42.23
N ASN A 160 4.14 -1.66 -42.06
CA ASN A 160 4.23 -0.32 -42.65
C ASN A 160 2.91 0.45 -42.54
N VAL A 161 2.43 0.65 -41.30
CA VAL A 161 1.16 1.34 -41.04
C VAL A 161 1.22 2.75 -41.62
N PRO A 162 0.34 3.14 -42.55
CA PRO A 162 0.37 4.47 -43.14
C PRO A 162 0.32 5.60 -42.08
N GLY A 163 1.23 6.56 -42.20
CA GLY A 163 1.31 7.70 -41.26
C GLY A 163 2.11 7.45 -39.96
N PHE A 164 2.82 6.33 -39.84
CA PHE A 164 3.65 5.99 -38.69
C PHE A 164 5.14 5.82 -39.03
N GLY A 165 5.59 6.30 -40.19
CA GLY A 165 6.97 6.09 -40.67
C GLY A 165 8.05 6.91 -39.97
N GLY A 166 7.69 7.96 -39.22
CA GLY A 166 8.63 8.79 -38.42
C GLY A 166 8.40 8.61 -36.94
N THR A 167 9.00 9.52 -36.12
CA THR A 167 8.94 9.46 -34.65
C THR A 167 8.70 10.83 -34.08
N GLU A 168 7.50 11.11 -33.58
CA GLU A 168 7.10 12.36 -32.91
C GLU A 168 6.74 12.06 -31.45
N ILE A 169 7.74 12.05 -30.57
CA ILE A 169 7.59 11.70 -29.14
C ILE A 169 6.74 12.73 -28.42
N GLY A 170 6.99 14.02 -28.66
CA GLY A 170 6.30 15.11 -27.98
C GLY A 170 4.79 15.03 -28.18
N LYS A 171 4.36 14.84 -29.42
CA LYS A 171 2.95 14.69 -29.78
C LYS A 171 2.31 13.46 -29.09
N ALA A 172 3.02 12.33 -29.07
CA ALA A 172 2.55 11.10 -28.44
C ALA A 172 2.39 11.24 -26.93
N VAL A 173 3.35 11.89 -26.25
CA VAL A 173 3.30 12.11 -24.81
C VAL A 173 2.16 13.06 -24.44
N LEU A 174 1.93 14.12 -25.20
CA LEU A 174 0.82 15.03 -24.97
C LEU A 174 -0.53 14.34 -25.12
N ALA A 175 -0.68 13.49 -26.14
CA ALA A 175 -1.89 12.69 -26.36
C ALA A 175 -2.13 11.68 -25.23
N ALA A 176 -1.09 11.00 -24.77
CA ALA A 176 -1.21 10.04 -23.66
C ALA A 176 -1.51 10.75 -22.32
N ARG A 177 -0.99 11.96 -22.11
CA ARG A 177 -1.35 12.80 -20.97
C ARG A 177 -2.84 13.10 -20.95
N GLU A 178 -3.44 13.43 -22.08
CA GLU A 178 -4.86 13.71 -22.18
C GLU A 178 -5.69 12.50 -21.72
N VAL A 179 -5.33 11.29 -22.16
CA VAL A 179 -5.95 10.04 -21.71
C VAL A 179 -5.83 9.86 -20.21
N LEU A 180 -4.64 10.09 -19.63
CA LEU A 180 -4.43 9.92 -18.20
C LEU A 180 -5.15 10.99 -17.36
N THR A 181 -5.21 12.22 -17.85
CA THR A 181 -5.90 13.34 -17.14
C THR A 181 -7.42 13.22 -17.18
N SER A 182 -7.97 12.47 -18.14
CA SER A 182 -9.41 12.18 -18.19
C SER A 182 -9.90 11.26 -17.06
N ARG A 183 -8.98 10.59 -16.35
CA ARG A 183 -9.29 9.77 -15.18
C ARG A 183 -9.26 10.62 -13.92
N GLU A 184 -10.34 10.59 -13.15
CA GLU A 184 -10.46 11.36 -11.90
C GLU A 184 -9.77 10.67 -10.73
N GLU A 185 -9.74 9.33 -10.72
CA GLU A 185 -9.24 8.52 -9.61
C GLU A 185 -7.97 7.75 -9.96
N GLY A 186 -7.12 7.55 -8.97
CA GLY A 186 -5.89 6.75 -9.03
C GLY A 186 -4.66 7.54 -9.45
N ASP A 187 -3.52 6.94 -9.19
CA ASP A 187 -2.23 7.46 -9.63
C ASP A 187 -2.11 7.35 -11.15
N ARG A 188 -1.25 8.16 -11.74
CA ARG A 188 -1.05 8.23 -13.19
C ARG A 188 0.39 7.95 -13.52
N MET A 189 0.63 7.01 -14.43
CA MET A 189 1.96 6.66 -14.91
C MET A 189 1.96 6.59 -16.43
N LEU A 190 2.96 7.22 -17.05
CA LEU A 190 3.23 7.10 -18.47
C LEU A 190 4.54 6.34 -18.66
N ILE A 191 4.52 5.29 -19.48
CA ILE A 191 5.71 4.51 -19.84
C ILE A 191 5.94 4.66 -21.33
N LEU A 192 7.00 5.41 -21.68
CA LEU A 192 7.43 5.61 -23.06
C LEU A 192 8.43 4.53 -23.46
N VAL A 193 8.16 3.86 -24.59
CA VAL A 193 9.03 2.84 -25.17
C VAL A 193 9.40 3.27 -26.57
N THR A 194 10.66 3.67 -26.76
CA THR A 194 11.21 4.19 -28.01
C THR A 194 12.70 3.87 -28.09
N ASP A 195 13.28 3.93 -29.29
CA ASP A 195 14.74 3.83 -29.49
C ASP A 195 15.46 5.19 -29.31
N GLY A 196 14.72 6.23 -28.94
CA GLY A 196 15.25 7.51 -28.47
C GLY A 196 15.45 8.62 -29.51
N TRP A 197 15.23 8.36 -30.80
CA TRP A 197 15.29 9.42 -31.80
C TRP A 197 13.90 10.06 -32.00
N SER A 198 13.86 11.41 -32.07
CA SER A 198 12.61 12.14 -32.29
C SER A 198 12.82 13.33 -33.21
N SER A 199 11.86 13.57 -34.09
CA SER A 199 11.88 14.69 -35.02
C SER A 199 11.26 15.97 -34.46
N ASP A 200 10.42 15.85 -33.44
CA ASP A 200 9.64 16.98 -32.90
C ASP A 200 10.20 17.58 -31.60
N LEU A 201 11.09 16.88 -30.89
CA LEU A 201 11.68 17.38 -29.64
C LEU A 201 12.59 18.59 -29.85
N SER A 202 13.19 18.75 -31.03
CA SER A 202 14.00 19.93 -31.38
C SER A 202 13.21 21.22 -31.64
N GLY A 203 11.88 21.15 -31.65
CA GLY A 203 10.97 22.23 -32.04
C GLY A 203 10.25 22.96 -30.90
N GLY A 204 10.65 22.77 -29.64
CA GLY A 204 9.99 23.43 -28.48
C GLY A 204 8.98 22.56 -27.76
N ALA A 205 8.63 21.37 -28.26
CA ALA A 205 7.79 20.40 -27.57
C ALA A 205 8.44 19.92 -26.25
N GLU A 206 9.77 19.93 -26.16
CA GLU A 206 10.51 19.69 -24.92
C GLU A 206 10.05 20.61 -23.78
N MET A 207 9.80 21.90 -24.10
CA MET A 207 9.37 22.88 -23.10
C MET A 207 7.93 22.63 -22.62
N GLU A 208 7.07 22.10 -23.47
CA GLU A 208 5.71 21.72 -23.08
C GLU A 208 5.68 20.44 -22.26
N ILE A 209 6.50 19.45 -22.61
CA ILE A 209 6.66 18.21 -21.83
C ILE A 209 7.26 18.52 -20.47
N ALA A 210 8.27 19.41 -20.39
CA ALA A 210 8.89 19.83 -19.14
C ALA A 210 7.93 20.61 -18.20
N LYS A 211 6.88 21.23 -18.74
CA LYS A 211 5.81 21.89 -17.96
C LYS A 211 4.77 20.91 -17.41
N LEU A 212 4.87 19.61 -17.75
CA LEU A 212 3.98 18.62 -17.16
C LEU A 212 4.23 18.58 -15.65
N PRO A 213 3.21 18.80 -14.81
CA PRO A 213 3.40 18.67 -13.38
C PRO A 213 3.79 17.23 -13.08
N VAL A 214 5.04 17.04 -12.65
CA VAL A 214 5.46 15.79 -12.00
C VAL A 214 4.78 15.84 -10.65
N ALA A 215 3.61 15.22 -10.54
CA ALA A 215 2.95 15.06 -9.27
C ALA A 215 3.74 14.02 -8.47
N TRP A 216 4.67 14.51 -7.67
CA TRP A 216 5.17 13.75 -6.54
C TRP A 216 4.07 13.82 -5.48
N SER A 217 3.25 12.78 -5.37
CA SER A 217 2.51 12.55 -4.13
C SER A 217 3.47 11.89 -3.15
N PRO A 218 3.70 12.49 -1.97
CA PRO A 218 4.50 11.91 -0.90
C PRO A 218 3.83 10.67 -0.32
#